data_276bc8913ab44fbbee5a9d50b835d186
#
_entry.id   276bc8913ab44fbbee5a9d50b835d186
#
_cell.length_a   1.000
_cell.length_b   1.000
_cell.length_c   1.000
_cell.angle_alpha   90.00
_cell.angle_beta   90.00
_cell.angle_gamma   90.00
#
_symmetry.space_group_name_H-M   'P 1'
#
loop_
_entity.id
_entity.type
_entity.pdbx_description
1 polymer ?
#
loop_
_entity_poly.entity_id
_entity_poly.type
_entity_poly.pdbx_seq_one_letter_code
_entity_poly.pdbx_strand_id
1 'polypeptide(L)'
;MEFYVYRISELASLVGLSRTALLYYEKLNLIAGKRLENGYRVYSDRDVQQIRLIQQLQAGGVTLAECKSCLESRLDKAVLRLRYDQLESEIKQKEQALSLLSSLLGDKSSKPWHETLSEIAPDAHIDWLKVQGFDEKQALRVKWLSKDMNEHDKYMQDFMTVFEPLESWGPNSQEDTSKAFTLLNRNPNNILEIGCGKGNSTIVIAKLSNANIIATDNETMALGKLEEKLELHCLKSKVTTQCVSMTELNFGDKQFDVIWSEASAYIMGIENALAKWKSLLKDRGALVFSDLVWLTDKPSKASVDHWKSDYPDIQSVDTRIAQIKKAGYILEHTFTVSEQAWKDYYEPLQQRLTDVASALGNSPKHCMIFKTR
;
A
#
# COMPACT_ATOMS: atom_id res chain seq x y z
N MET A 1 -10.76 -49.77 -43.52
CA MET A 1 -11.09 -50.83 -42.57
C MET A 1 -10.61 -50.40 -41.20
N GLU A 2 -11.52 -50.18 -40.25
CA GLU A 2 -11.11 -49.87 -38.85
C GLU A 2 -10.74 -51.20 -38.18
N PHE A 3 -9.52 -51.33 -37.70
CA PHE A 3 -9.07 -52.47 -36.93
C PHE A 3 -9.35 -52.22 -35.43
N TYR A 4 -10.17 -53.09 -34.85
CA TYR A 4 -10.44 -53.05 -33.41
C TYR A 4 -9.43 -53.96 -32.71
N VAL A 5 -8.51 -53.33 -31.94
CA VAL A 5 -7.31 -54.02 -31.43
C VAL A 5 -7.29 -54.05 -29.91
N TYR A 6 -7.91 -53.06 -29.23
CA TYR A 6 -7.74 -52.84 -27.78
C TYR A 6 -8.96 -53.33 -26.98
N ARG A 7 -8.72 -54.14 -25.95
CA ARG A 7 -9.71 -54.35 -24.88
C ARG A 7 -9.79 -53.12 -23.99
N ILE A 8 -10.87 -52.97 -23.23
CA ILE A 8 -11.06 -51.77 -22.35
C ILE A 8 -9.91 -51.56 -21.35
N SER A 9 -9.27 -52.63 -20.88
CA SER A 9 -8.12 -52.55 -19.97
C SER A 9 -6.87 -52.04 -20.66
N GLU A 10 -6.65 -52.43 -21.90
CA GLU A 10 -5.53 -51.99 -22.73
C GLU A 10 -5.71 -50.52 -23.13
N LEU A 11 -6.93 -50.18 -23.58
CA LEU A 11 -7.30 -48.80 -23.87
C LEU A 11 -7.10 -47.91 -22.63
N ALA A 12 -7.58 -48.35 -21.47
CA ALA A 12 -7.43 -47.62 -20.21
C ALA A 12 -5.96 -47.28 -19.88
N SER A 13 -5.09 -48.29 -20.01
CA SER A 13 -3.64 -48.13 -19.81
C SER A 13 -3.02 -47.22 -20.86
N LEU A 14 -3.43 -47.31 -22.12
CA LEU A 14 -2.85 -46.55 -23.23
C LEU A 14 -3.18 -45.05 -23.15
N VAL A 15 -4.35 -44.70 -22.63
CA VAL A 15 -4.82 -43.30 -22.53
C VAL A 15 -4.73 -42.75 -21.11
N GLY A 16 -4.27 -43.50 -20.12
CA GLY A 16 -4.13 -43.07 -18.73
C GLY A 16 -5.45 -42.82 -18.01
N LEU A 17 -6.56 -43.50 -18.39
CA LEU A 17 -7.87 -43.36 -17.78
C LEU A 17 -8.30 -44.64 -17.06
N SER A 18 -9.24 -44.50 -16.09
CA SER A 18 -9.87 -45.69 -15.49
C SER A 18 -10.87 -46.32 -16.44
N ARG A 19 -11.11 -47.63 -16.27
CA ARG A 19 -12.18 -48.34 -17.02
C ARG A 19 -13.53 -47.70 -16.82
N THR A 20 -13.83 -47.21 -15.62
CA THR A 20 -15.07 -46.53 -15.29
C THR A 20 -15.23 -45.24 -16.09
N ALA A 21 -14.14 -44.46 -16.23
CA ALA A 21 -14.14 -43.25 -17.06
C ALA A 21 -14.44 -43.57 -18.54
N LEU A 22 -13.83 -44.62 -19.10
CA LEU A 22 -14.07 -45.04 -20.46
C LEU A 22 -15.51 -45.53 -20.68
N LEU A 23 -16.10 -46.27 -19.74
CA LEU A 23 -17.51 -46.66 -19.78
C LEU A 23 -18.44 -45.45 -19.71
N TYR A 24 -18.03 -44.40 -18.95
CA TYR A 24 -18.78 -43.15 -18.92
C TYR A 24 -18.68 -42.39 -20.25
N TYR A 25 -17.52 -42.37 -20.89
CA TYR A 25 -17.34 -41.80 -22.23
C TYR A 25 -18.20 -42.52 -23.27
N GLU A 26 -18.30 -43.88 -23.19
CA GLU A 26 -19.17 -44.67 -24.01
C GLU A 26 -20.67 -44.33 -23.79
N LYS A 27 -21.08 -44.19 -22.51
CA LYS A 27 -22.43 -43.76 -22.12
C LYS A 27 -22.79 -42.37 -22.69
N LEU A 28 -21.83 -41.48 -22.79
CA LEU A 28 -22.02 -40.16 -23.40
C LEU A 28 -21.94 -40.18 -24.94
N ASN A 29 -21.71 -41.34 -25.57
CA ASN A 29 -21.44 -41.49 -26.99
C ASN A 29 -20.22 -40.70 -27.50
N LEU A 30 -19.24 -40.52 -26.63
CA LEU A 30 -17.95 -39.88 -26.98
C LEU A 30 -16.98 -40.86 -27.65
N ILE A 31 -17.15 -42.16 -27.40
CA ILE A 31 -16.47 -43.28 -28.05
C ILE A 31 -17.45 -44.40 -28.26
N ALA A 32 -17.19 -45.29 -29.22
CA ALA A 32 -18.11 -46.38 -29.60
C ALA A 32 -17.37 -47.71 -29.70
N GLY A 33 -17.23 -48.42 -28.56
CA GLY A 33 -16.69 -49.77 -28.58
C GLY A 33 -17.58 -50.75 -29.30
N LYS A 34 -17.00 -51.62 -30.14
CA LYS A 34 -17.68 -52.72 -30.81
C LYS A 34 -17.76 -53.92 -29.87
N ARG A 35 -18.94 -54.55 -29.76
CA ARG A 35 -19.10 -55.82 -29.06
C ARG A 35 -18.81 -56.98 -30.00
N LEU A 36 -17.93 -57.87 -29.57
CA LEU A 36 -17.68 -59.16 -30.24
C LEU A 36 -18.78 -60.18 -29.89
N GLU A 37 -18.87 -61.29 -30.66
CA GLU A 37 -19.83 -62.40 -30.43
C GLU A 37 -19.72 -63.00 -29.03
N ASN A 38 -18.51 -62.96 -28.43
CA ASN A 38 -18.22 -63.40 -27.04
C ASN A 38 -18.60 -62.37 -25.98
N GLY A 39 -19.23 -61.22 -26.31
CA GLY A 39 -19.71 -60.20 -25.43
C GLY A 39 -18.65 -59.17 -25.01
N TYR A 40 -17.36 -59.35 -25.33
CA TYR A 40 -16.30 -58.40 -24.98
C TYR A 40 -16.34 -57.15 -25.86
N ARG A 41 -15.98 -56.02 -25.25
CA ARG A 41 -15.84 -54.73 -25.95
C ARG A 41 -14.40 -54.59 -26.48
N VAL A 42 -14.30 -54.17 -27.73
CA VAL A 42 -13.03 -53.83 -28.38
C VAL A 42 -13.14 -52.45 -29.00
N TYR A 43 -12.01 -51.76 -29.03
CA TYR A 43 -11.87 -50.37 -29.47
C TYR A 43 -10.82 -50.27 -30.57
N SER A 44 -10.95 -49.24 -31.40
CA SER A 44 -10.06 -48.98 -32.53
C SER A 44 -9.00 -47.90 -32.17
N ASP A 45 -8.00 -47.74 -33.02
CA ASP A 45 -7.05 -46.61 -32.94
C ASP A 45 -7.76 -45.26 -33.05
N ARG A 46 -8.89 -45.21 -33.76
CA ARG A 46 -9.71 -44.00 -33.83
C ARG A 46 -10.30 -43.61 -32.48
N ASP A 47 -10.74 -44.58 -31.68
CA ASP A 47 -11.22 -44.36 -30.33
C ASP A 47 -10.09 -43.78 -29.42
N VAL A 48 -8.88 -44.34 -29.59
CA VAL A 48 -7.68 -43.80 -28.88
C VAL A 48 -7.43 -42.34 -29.22
N GLN A 49 -7.45 -42.01 -30.52
CA GLN A 49 -7.23 -40.63 -30.97
C GLN A 49 -8.33 -39.69 -30.48
N GLN A 50 -9.56 -40.15 -30.50
CA GLN A 50 -10.73 -39.42 -30.04
C GLN A 50 -10.66 -39.12 -28.53
N ILE A 51 -10.27 -40.10 -27.73
CA ILE A 51 -10.03 -39.90 -26.28
C ILE A 51 -8.92 -38.85 -26.03
N ARG A 52 -7.80 -38.97 -26.76
CA ARG A 52 -6.71 -38.00 -26.63
C ARG A 52 -7.15 -36.57 -27.00
N LEU A 53 -7.99 -36.44 -28.06
CA LEU A 53 -8.57 -35.13 -28.40
C LEU A 53 -9.48 -34.60 -27.29
N ILE A 54 -10.32 -35.44 -26.70
CA ILE A 54 -11.19 -35.09 -25.57
C ILE A 54 -10.31 -34.64 -24.36
N GLN A 55 -9.25 -35.37 -24.05
CA GLN A 55 -8.34 -35.02 -22.98
C GLN A 55 -7.67 -33.63 -23.19
N GLN A 56 -7.30 -33.32 -24.44
CA GLN A 56 -6.76 -32.00 -24.79
C GLN A 56 -7.82 -30.89 -24.65
N LEU A 57 -9.03 -31.12 -25.09
CA LEU A 57 -10.13 -30.17 -24.91
C LEU A 57 -10.44 -29.93 -23.42
N GLN A 58 -10.46 -31.01 -22.63
CA GLN A 58 -10.65 -30.91 -21.18
C GLN A 58 -9.50 -30.17 -20.47
N ALA A 59 -8.26 -30.36 -20.90
CA ALA A 59 -7.12 -29.61 -20.41
C ALA A 59 -7.28 -28.11 -20.71
N GLY A 60 -7.93 -27.74 -21.81
CA GLY A 60 -8.37 -26.38 -22.11
C GLY A 60 -9.63 -25.94 -21.35
N GLY A 61 -10.13 -26.76 -20.39
CA GLY A 61 -11.28 -26.43 -19.55
C GLY A 61 -12.63 -26.66 -20.19
N VAL A 62 -12.69 -27.36 -21.33
CA VAL A 62 -13.95 -27.73 -22.00
C VAL A 62 -14.58 -28.90 -21.25
N THR A 63 -15.87 -28.83 -20.92
CA THR A 63 -16.60 -29.89 -20.26
C THR A 63 -16.85 -31.09 -21.21
N LEU A 64 -17.11 -32.29 -20.67
CA LEU A 64 -17.40 -33.46 -21.50
C LEU A 64 -18.63 -33.26 -22.38
N ALA A 65 -19.65 -32.53 -21.93
CA ALA A 65 -20.83 -32.21 -22.72
C ALA A 65 -20.48 -31.30 -23.91
N GLU A 66 -19.64 -30.31 -23.68
CA GLU A 66 -19.12 -29.41 -24.73
C GLU A 66 -18.20 -30.18 -25.70
N CYS A 67 -17.36 -31.11 -25.20
CA CYS A 67 -16.54 -31.97 -26.03
C CYS A 67 -17.41 -32.78 -27.01
N LYS A 68 -18.57 -33.29 -26.55
CA LYS A 68 -19.51 -33.98 -27.42
C LYS A 68 -20.00 -33.08 -28.55
N SER A 69 -20.47 -31.90 -28.22
CA SER A 69 -20.89 -30.89 -29.19
C SER A 69 -19.79 -30.53 -30.19
N CYS A 70 -18.54 -30.42 -29.71
CA CYS A 70 -17.37 -30.17 -30.55
C CYS A 70 -17.05 -31.31 -31.54
N LEU A 71 -17.36 -32.53 -31.18
CA LEU A 71 -17.11 -33.72 -32.03
C LEU A 71 -18.24 -33.98 -33.04
N GLU A 72 -19.48 -33.62 -32.69
CA GLU A 72 -20.68 -33.91 -33.50
C GLU A 72 -21.08 -32.78 -34.46
N SER A 73 -20.67 -31.54 -34.17
CA SER A 73 -21.05 -30.35 -34.95
C SER A 73 -19.91 -29.35 -35.11
N ARG A 74 -20.11 -28.30 -35.93
CA ARG A 74 -19.19 -27.18 -35.99
C ARG A 74 -19.09 -26.53 -34.62
N LEU A 75 -17.84 -26.34 -34.13
CA LEU A 75 -17.51 -25.61 -32.94
C LEU A 75 -18.24 -24.26 -32.87
N ASP A 76 -19.02 -24.04 -31.82
CA ASP A 76 -19.57 -22.73 -31.54
C ASP A 76 -18.45 -21.82 -31.05
N LYS A 77 -18.06 -20.89 -31.92
CA LYS A 77 -16.98 -19.92 -31.62
C LYS A 77 -17.30 -19.08 -30.41
N ALA A 78 -18.58 -18.85 -30.09
CA ALA A 78 -18.98 -18.05 -28.92
C ALA A 78 -18.66 -18.78 -27.62
N VAL A 79 -18.91 -20.09 -27.55
CA VAL A 79 -18.58 -20.93 -26.37
C VAL A 79 -17.07 -20.98 -26.15
N LEU A 80 -16.28 -21.14 -27.23
CA LEU A 80 -14.83 -21.13 -27.15
C LEU A 80 -14.30 -19.78 -26.70
N ARG A 81 -14.88 -18.68 -27.20
CA ARG A 81 -14.48 -17.33 -26.81
C ARG A 81 -14.75 -17.09 -25.33
N LEU A 82 -15.95 -17.43 -24.85
CA LEU A 82 -16.29 -17.30 -23.44
C LEU A 82 -15.30 -18.07 -22.55
N ARG A 83 -14.94 -19.30 -22.94
CA ARG A 83 -13.99 -20.11 -22.17
C ARG A 83 -12.58 -19.56 -22.20
N TYR A 84 -12.16 -19.03 -23.36
CA TYR A 84 -10.89 -18.33 -23.48
C TYR A 84 -10.81 -17.14 -22.52
N ASP A 85 -11.83 -16.27 -22.50
CA ASP A 85 -11.89 -15.09 -21.65
C ASP A 85 -11.91 -15.47 -20.16
N GLN A 86 -12.58 -16.57 -19.79
CA GLN A 86 -12.55 -17.12 -18.42
C GLN A 86 -11.16 -17.61 -18.02
N LEU A 87 -10.48 -18.37 -18.88
CA LEU A 87 -9.13 -18.87 -18.64
C LEU A 87 -8.12 -17.72 -18.53
N GLU A 88 -8.24 -16.71 -19.37
CA GLU A 88 -7.38 -15.53 -19.32
C GLU A 88 -7.54 -14.81 -17.96
N SER A 89 -8.78 -14.70 -17.46
CA SER A 89 -9.05 -14.16 -16.12
C SER A 89 -8.47 -15.03 -15.00
N GLU A 90 -8.63 -16.37 -15.09
CA GLU A 90 -8.08 -17.32 -14.12
C GLU A 90 -6.54 -17.29 -14.11
N ILE A 91 -5.90 -17.19 -15.27
CA ILE A 91 -4.44 -17.06 -15.40
C ILE A 91 -3.98 -15.78 -14.72
N LYS A 92 -4.62 -14.64 -15.01
CA LYS A 92 -4.28 -13.36 -14.39
C LYS A 92 -4.37 -13.41 -12.86
N GLN A 93 -5.42 -14.03 -12.30
CA GLN A 93 -5.54 -14.21 -10.86
C GLN A 93 -4.42 -15.10 -10.27
N LYS A 94 -4.06 -16.18 -10.97
CA LYS A 94 -2.97 -17.07 -10.54
C LYS A 94 -1.60 -16.40 -10.66
N GLU A 95 -1.38 -15.57 -11.66
CA GLU A 95 -0.16 -14.77 -11.80
C GLU A 95 -0.05 -13.75 -10.67
N GLN A 96 -1.14 -13.11 -10.25
CA GLN A 96 -1.17 -12.23 -9.08
C GLN A 96 -0.84 -13.01 -7.80
N ALA A 97 -1.43 -14.19 -7.60
CA ALA A 97 -1.13 -15.04 -6.46
C ALA A 97 0.33 -15.51 -6.45
N LEU A 98 0.87 -15.88 -7.61
CA LEU A 98 2.28 -16.26 -7.77
C LEU A 98 3.21 -15.08 -7.46
N SER A 99 2.87 -13.89 -7.93
CA SER A 99 3.62 -12.66 -7.63
C SER A 99 3.65 -12.39 -6.13
N LEU A 100 2.50 -12.56 -5.45
CA LEU A 100 2.41 -12.45 -3.99
C LEU A 100 3.34 -13.43 -3.29
N LEU A 101 3.24 -14.72 -3.63
CA LEU A 101 4.10 -15.76 -3.01
C LEU A 101 5.58 -15.53 -3.27
N SER A 102 5.94 -15.10 -4.47
CA SER A 102 7.31 -14.74 -4.85
C SER A 102 7.83 -13.55 -4.03
N SER A 103 6.96 -12.57 -3.77
CA SER A 103 7.29 -11.43 -2.91
C SER A 103 7.50 -11.83 -1.45
N LEU A 104 6.66 -12.73 -0.92
CA LEU A 104 6.80 -13.28 0.43
C LEU A 104 8.06 -14.14 0.60
N LEU A 105 8.52 -14.78 -0.47
CA LEU A 105 9.79 -15.55 -0.50
C LEU A 105 11.01 -14.66 -0.73
N GLY A 106 10.83 -13.38 -1.05
CA GLY A 106 11.93 -12.47 -1.31
C GLY A 106 12.53 -12.54 -2.71
N ASP A 107 11.87 -13.24 -3.64
CA ASP A 107 12.41 -13.50 -4.99
C ASP A 107 12.21 -12.31 -5.94
N LYS A 108 11.24 -11.43 -5.67
CA LYS A 108 10.89 -10.27 -6.53
C LYS A 108 10.38 -9.08 -5.72
N SER A 109 10.50 -7.88 -6.30
CA SER A 109 9.92 -6.68 -5.73
C SER A 109 8.40 -6.80 -5.60
N SER A 110 7.89 -6.57 -4.40
CA SER A 110 6.47 -6.62 -4.05
C SER A 110 5.75 -5.27 -4.15
N LYS A 111 6.44 -4.23 -4.62
CA LYS A 111 5.92 -2.86 -4.68
C LYS A 111 4.51 -2.76 -5.30
N PRO A 112 4.22 -3.30 -6.52
CA PRO A 112 2.89 -3.20 -7.11
C PRO A 112 1.80 -3.89 -6.29
N TRP A 113 2.15 -4.96 -5.58
CA TRP A 113 1.23 -5.67 -4.71
C TRP A 113 0.89 -4.87 -3.45
N HIS A 114 1.90 -4.26 -2.80
CA HIS A 114 1.70 -3.38 -1.66
C HIS A 114 0.89 -2.12 -2.04
N GLU A 115 1.12 -1.55 -3.23
CA GLU A 115 0.31 -0.47 -3.79
C GLU A 115 -1.16 -0.88 -3.89
N THR A 116 -1.44 -2.01 -4.54
CA THR A 116 -2.80 -2.51 -4.70
C THR A 116 -3.50 -2.77 -3.37
N LEU A 117 -2.82 -3.42 -2.41
CA LEU A 117 -3.39 -3.67 -1.08
C LEU A 117 -3.62 -2.40 -0.28
N SER A 118 -2.74 -1.42 -0.41
CA SER A 118 -2.90 -0.13 0.25
C SER A 118 -4.13 0.63 -0.25
N GLU A 119 -4.55 0.40 -1.49
CA GLU A 119 -5.77 0.98 -2.06
C GLU A 119 -7.04 0.21 -1.66
N ILE A 120 -7.00 -1.13 -1.76
CA ILE A 120 -8.19 -1.98 -1.59
C ILE A 120 -8.52 -2.25 -0.12
N ALA A 121 -7.51 -2.49 0.71
CA ALA A 121 -7.66 -2.93 2.10
C ALA A 121 -6.57 -2.33 3.02
N PRO A 122 -6.56 -1.00 3.20
CA PRO A 122 -5.45 -0.29 3.84
C PRO A 122 -5.18 -0.74 5.29
N ASP A 123 -6.22 -0.97 6.07
CA ASP A 123 -6.07 -1.35 7.48
C ASP A 123 -5.67 -2.83 7.62
N ALA A 124 -6.28 -3.72 6.84
CA ALA A 124 -5.90 -5.14 6.82
C ALA A 124 -4.46 -5.36 6.31
N HIS A 125 -3.98 -4.51 5.41
CA HIS A 125 -2.59 -4.54 4.95
C HIS A 125 -1.61 -4.20 6.08
N ILE A 126 -1.91 -3.18 6.89
CA ILE A 126 -1.09 -2.81 8.06
C ILE A 126 -1.09 -3.95 9.09
N ASP A 127 -2.27 -4.50 9.42
CA ASP A 127 -2.38 -5.59 10.38
C ASP A 127 -1.61 -6.83 9.91
N TRP A 128 -1.66 -7.13 8.63
CA TRP A 128 -0.88 -8.22 8.05
C TRP A 128 0.62 -7.97 8.16
N LEU A 129 1.11 -6.76 7.87
CA LEU A 129 2.53 -6.40 8.03
C LEU A 129 2.99 -6.56 9.48
N LYS A 130 2.16 -6.17 10.46
CA LYS A 130 2.46 -6.38 11.89
C LYS A 130 2.63 -7.87 12.23
N VAL A 131 1.77 -8.74 11.67
CA VAL A 131 1.89 -10.20 11.83
C VAL A 131 3.18 -10.75 11.21
N GLN A 132 3.69 -10.12 10.14
CA GLN A 132 4.98 -10.48 9.53
C GLN A 132 6.20 -10.00 10.34
N GLY A 133 6.00 -9.31 11.46
CA GLY A 133 7.07 -8.86 12.34
C GLY A 133 7.49 -7.41 12.16
N PHE A 134 6.79 -6.64 11.33
CA PHE A 134 7.00 -5.20 11.24
C PHE A 134 6.35 -4.51 12.43
N ASP A 135 7.04 -3.54 13.03
CA ASP A 135 6.39 -2.65 13.96
C ASP A 135 5.39 -1.73 13.22
N GLU A 136 4.56 -1.03 13.96
CA GLU A 136 3.52 -0.19 13.36
C GLU A 136 4.07 0.91 12.47
N LYS A 137 5.18 1.54 12.90
CA LYS A 137 5.88 2.58 12.13
C LYS A 137 6.41 2.01 10.81
N GLN A 138 7.02 0.85 10.86
CA GLN A 138 7.52 0.14 9.69
C GLN A 138 6.38 -0.24 8.74
N ALA A 139 5.27 -0.78 9.28
CA ALA A 139 4.09 -1.16 8.50
C ALA A 139 3.46 0.05 7.78
N LEU A 140 3.30 1.18 8.48
CA LEU A 140 2.82 2.43 7.90
C LEU A 140 3.74 2.94 6.79
N ARG A 141 5.05 2.82 7.00
CA ARG A 141 6.04 3.24 6.01
C ARG A 141 6.07 2.34 4.78
N VAL A 142 5.96 1.02 4.94
CA VAL A 142 5.83 0.07 3.81
C VAL A 142 4.58 0.38 3.01
N LYS A 143 3.44 0.58 3.69
CA LYS A 143 2.19 1.01 3.06
C LYS A 143 2.39 2.30 2.26
N TRP A 144 3.05 3.28 2.84
CA TRP A 144 3.22 4.60 2.22
C TRP A 144 4.21 4.60 1.05
N LEU A 145 5.34 3.89 1.20
CA LEU A 145 6.39 3.84 0.18
C LEU A 145 6.22 2.68 -0.79
N SER A 146 5.29 1.75 -0.53
CA SER A 146 5.09 0.52 -1.32
C SER A 146 6.41 -0.22 -1.58
N LYS A 147 7.24 -0.38 -0.55
CA LYS A 147 8.57 -0.99 -0.68
C LYS A 147 8.56 -2.48 -0.41
N ASP A 148 9.55 -3.15 -0.99
CA ASP A 148 9.84 -4.56 -0.77
C ASP A 148 10.15 -4.84 0.71
N MET A 149 9.54 -5.88 1.28
CA MET A 149 9.72 -6.27 2.69
C MET A 149 11.16 -6.68 3.01
N ASN A 150 11.87 -7.29 2.08
CA ASN A 150 13.25 -7.78 2.29
C ASN A 150 14.30 -6.66 2.28
N GLU A 151 14.00 -5.52 1.66
CA GLU A 151 14.87 -4.34 1.64
C GLU A 151 14.51 -3.33 2.76
N HIS A 152 13.42 -3.58 3.49
CA HIS A 152 12.85 -2.60 4.41
C HIS A 152 13.77 -2.28 5.59
N ASP A 153 14.31 -3.29 6.27
CA ASP A 153 15.17 -3.09 7.45
C ASP A 153 16.42 -2.28 7.10
N LYS A 154 17.05 -2.62 5.98
CA LYS A 154 18.21 -1.87 5.49
C LYS A 154 17.83 -0.43 5.13
N TYR A 155 16.67 -0.24 4.48
CA TYR A 155 16.19 1.10 4.15
C TYR A 155 15.93 1.95 5.39
N MET A 156 15.32 1.37 6.44
CA MET A 156 15.09 2.08 7.71
C MET A 156 16.40 2.43 8.41
N GLN A 157 17.38 1.52 8.39
CA GLN A 157 18.72 1.80 8.93
C GLN A 157 19.40 2.96 8.17
N ASP A 158 19.36 2.92 6.85
CA ASP A 158 19.92 3.98 5.99
C ASP A 158 19.17 5.30 6.20
N PHE A 159 17.83 5.25 6.31
CA PHE A 159 16.99 6.41 6.62
C PHE A 159 17.38 7.04 7.95
N MET A 160 17.46 6.25 9.03
CA MET A 160 17.84 6.77 10.35
C MET A 160 19.27 7.30 10.37
N THR A 161 20.19 6.66 9.64
CA THR A 161 21.57 7.14 9.48
C THR A 161 21.62 8.58 8.93
N VAL A 162 20.70 8.91 8.02
CA VAL A 162 20.61 10.26 7.43
C VAL A 162 19.84 11.21 8.34
N PHE A 163 18.64 10.82 8.78
CA PHE A 163 17.65 11.72 9.38
C PHE A 163 17.78 11.88 10.90
N GLU A 164 18.35 10.90 11.60
CA GLU A 164 18.52 10.98 13.06
C GLU A 164 19.28 12.23 13.53
N PRO A 165 20.40 12.65 12.91
CA PRO A 165 21.13 13.84 13.34
C PRO A 165 20.46 15.16 12.96
N LEU A 166 19.52 15.17 11.99
CA LEU A 166 18.88 16.41 11.54
C LEU A 166 17.92 16.96 12.60
N GLU A 167 17.89 18.28 12.78
CA GLU A 167 16.98 18.96 13.71
C GLU A 167 15.51 18.85 13.30
N SER A 168 15.23 18.82 11.99
CA SER A 168 13.88 18.66 11.44
C SER A 168 13.81 17.51 10.44
N TRP A 169 12.69 16.82 10.42
CA TRP A 169 12.40 15.73 9.46
C TRP A 169 11.43 16.14 8.36
N GLY A 170 11.09 17.40 8.31
CA GLY A 170 10.28 18.02 7.28
C GLY A 170 10.43 19.52 7.26
N PRO A 171 9.99 20.22 6.19
CA PRO A 171 10.08 21.66 6.11
C PRO A 171 9.16 22.31 7.15
N ASN A 172 9.73 23.04 8.08
CA ASN A 172 9.04 23.87 9.05
C ASN A 172 9.90 25.09 9.42
N SER A 173 9.27 26.13 9.91
CA SER A 173 9.97 27.28 10.47
C SER A 173 9.24 27.83 11.69
N GLN A 174 9.96 28.46 12.58
CA GLN A 174 9.40 29.18 13.73
C GLN A 174 8.38 30.26 13.29
N GLU A 175 8.68 30.94 12.18
CA GLU A 175 7.84 32.01 11.63
C GLU A 175 6.53 31.45 11.10
N ASP A 176 6.58 30.36 10.32
CA ASP A 176 5.37 29.74 9.75
C ASP A 176 4.48 29.15 10.84
N THR A 177 5.06 28.46 11.83
CA THR A 177 4.32 27.94 13.00
C THR A 177 3.69 29.11 13.79
N SER A 178 4.43 30.20 14.04
CA SER A 178 3.93 31.39 14.75
C SER A 178 2.81 32.07 13.97
N LYS A 179 2.95 32.16 12.65
CA LYS A 179 1.92 32.71 11.75
C LYS A 179 0.65 31.85 11.80
N ALA A 180 0.78 30.53 11.67
CA ALA A 180 -0.34 29.60 11.76
C ALA A 180 -1.06 29.72 13.11
N PHE A 181 -0.30 29.79 14.21
CA PHE A 181 -0.87 29.97 15.54
C PHE A 181 -1.61 31.31 15.70
N THR A 182 -1.07 32.38 15.16
CA THR A 182 -1.72 33.70 15.19
C THR A 182 -3.02 33.72 14.38
N LEU A 183 -3.05 33.03 13.23
CA LEU A 183 -4.23 32.92 12.38
C LEU A 183 -5.38 32.15 13.04
N LEU A 184 -5.10 31.27 14.01
CA LEU A 184 -6.16 30.62 14.80
C LEU A 184 -7.09 31.61 15.48
N ASN A 185 -6.58 32.80 15.87
CA ASN A 185 -7.33 33.83 16.56
C ASN A 185 -8.16 33.29 17.75
N ARG A 186 -7.57 32.38 18.53
CA ARG A 186 -8.19 31.63 19.65
C ARG A 186 -7.20 31.48 20.79
N ASN A 187 -7.75 31.31 22.00
CA ASN A 187 -6.96 30.99 23.19
C ASN A 187 -7.26 29.54 23.61
N PRO A 188 -6.60 28.53 23.03
CA PRO A 188 -6.85 27.12 23.38
C PRO A 188 -6.39 26.82 24.80
N ASN A 189 -7.14 25.94 25.50
CA ASN A 189 -6.72 25.39 26.79
C ASN A 189 -6.01 24.05 26.63
N ASN A 190 -6.42 23.23 25.64
CA ASN A 190 -5.85 21.91 25.40
C ASN A 190 -5.50 21.76 23.92
N ILE A 191 -4.25 21.46 23.64
CA ILE A 191 -3.73 21.21 22.29
C ILE A 191 -3.21 19.78 22.24
N LEU A 192 -3.56 19.06 21.18
CA LEU A 192 -2.93 17.81 20.81
C LEU A 192 -2.04 18.06 19.60
N GLU A 193 -0.75 17.84 19.74
CA GLU A 193 0.18 17.85 18.63
C GLU A 193 0.50 16.42 18.21
N ILE A 194 0.29 16.11 16.93
CA ILE A 194 0.43 14.77 16.35
C ILE A 194 1.60 14.76 15.37
N GLY A 195 2.58 13.89 15.63
CA GLY A 195 3.83 13.83 14.87
C GLY A 195 4.74 15.01 15.21
N CYS A 196 4.94 15.27 16.50
CA CYS A 196 5.72 16.42 16.97
C CYS A 196 7.22 16.33 16.67
N GLY A 197 7.72 15.15 16.30
CA GLY A 197 9.14 14.91 16.06
C GLY A 197 10.01 15.40 17.22
N LYS A 198 11.04 16.17 16.92
CA LYS A 198 11.94 16.78 17.91
C LYS A 198 11.41 18.08 18.52
N GLY A 199 10.12 18.39 18.31
CA GLY A 199 9.39 19.44 19.01
C GLY A 199 9.64 20.84 18.52
N ASN A 200 10.02 21.05 17.27
CA ASN A 200 10.27 22.41 16.76
C ASN A 200 9.01 23.28 16.83
N SER A 201 7.87 22.80 16.35
CA SER A 201 6.56 23.45 16.47
C SER A 201 6.07 23.46 17.93
N THR A 202 6.26 22.35 18.68
CA THR A 202 5.86 22.24 20.09
C THR A 202 6.40 23.42 20.93
N ILE A 203 7.69 23.70 20.80
CA ILE A 203 8.36 24.79 21.57
C ILE A 203 7.77 26.16 21.20
N VAL A 204 7.49 26.40 19.92
CA VAL A 204 6.87 27.65 19.46
C VAL A 204 5.47 27.80 20.02
N ILE A 205 4.63 26.79 19.90
CA ILE A 205 3.25 26.79 20.39
C ILE A 205 3.21 26.98 21.91
N ALA A 206 4.09 26.28 22.65
CA ALA A 206 4.16 26.37 24.10
C ALA A 206 4.62 27.78 24.60
N LYS A 207 5.43 28.49 23.82
CA LYS A 207 5.82 29.89 24.11
C LYS A 207 4.69 30.87 23.80
N LEU A 208 3.89 30.61 22.75
CA LEU A 208 2.82 31.49 22.29
C LEU A 208 1.50 31.30 23.04
N SER A 209 1.32 30.17 23.76
CA SER A 209 0.08 29.83 24.43
C SER A 209 0.28 29.54 25.91
N ASN A 210 -0.83 29.57 26.66
CA ASN A 210 -0.93 29.03 28.03
C ASN A 210 -1.64 27.66 28.05
N ALA A 211 -1.75 27.00 26.89
CA ALA A 211 -2.41 25.72 26.76
C ALA A 211 -1.62 24.57 27.41
N ASN A 212 -2.35 23.57 27.87
CA ASN A 212 -1.76 22.25 28.10
C ASN A 212 -1.58 21.56 26.75
N ILE A 213 -0.38 21.14 26.42
CA ILE A 213 -0.04 20.52 25.15
C ILE A 213 0.29 19.06 25.41
N ILE A 214 -0.38 18.16 24.71
CA ILE A 214 0.04 16.76 24.59
C ILE A 214 0.74 16.62 23.23
N ALA A 215 2.04 16.41 23.25
CA ALA A 215 2.87 16.22 22.07
C ALA A 215 3.11 14.73 21.83
N THR A 216 2.66 14.21 20.70
CA THR A 216 2.72 12.79 20.37
C THR A 216 3.61 12.52 19.18
N ASP A 217 4.41 11.47 19.29
CA ASP A 217 5.19 10.90 18.20
C ASP A 217 5.38 9.40 18.46
N ASN A 218 5.62 8.61 17.44
CA ASN A 218 5.95 7.19 17.62
C ASN A 218 7.46 6.93 17.71
N GLU A 219 8.29 7.99 17.66
CA GLU A 219 9.74 7.90 17.70
C GLU A 219 10.29 8.35 19.06
N THR A 220 10.63 7.39 19.89
CA THR A 220 11.14 7.62 21.25
C THR A 220 12.35 8.53 21.27
N MET A 221 13.28 8.40 20.31
CA MET A 221 14.47 9.24 20.23
C MET A 221 14.11 10.72 19.96
N ALA A 222 13.14 10.96 19.10
CA ALA A 222 12.66 12.32 18.81
C ALA A 222 12.02 12.94 20.05
N LEU A 223 11.18 12.19 20.77
CA LEU A 223 10.58 12.62 22.03
C LEU A 223 11.64 12.91 23.11
N GLY A 224 12.72 12.11 23.18
CA GLY A 224 13.84 12.38 24.06
C GLY A 224 14.49 13.75 23.79
N LYS A 225 14.64 14.10 22.49
CA LYS A 225 15.15 15.42 22.10
C LYS A 225 14.16 16.55 22.41
N LEU A 226 12.87 16.31 22.27
CA LEU A 226 11.85 17.27 22.71
C LEU A 226 11.94 17.50 24.23
N GLU A 227 12.07 16.44 25.04
CA GLU A 227 12.19 16.57 26.51
C GLU A 227 13.40 17.41 26.91
N GLU A 228 14.57 17.23 26.26
CA GLU A 228 15.75 18.06 26.45
C GLU A 228 15.45 19.54 26.17
N LYS A 229 14.76 19.85 25.07
CA LYS A 229 14.34 21.20 24.69
C LYS A 229 13.33 21.79 25.66
N LEU A 230 12.37 21.00 26.14
CA LEU A 230 11.38 21.44 27.13
C LEU A 230 12.03 21.84 28.45
N GLU A 231 13.06 21.11 28.89
CA GLU A 231 13.84 21.46 30.07
C GLU A 231 14.61 22.76 29.87
N LEU A 232 15.35 22.87 28.76
CA LEU A 232 16.13 24.05 28.41
C LEU A 232 15.27 25.34 28.39
N HIS A 233 14.03 25.22 27.91
CA HIS A 233 13.11 26.36 27.79
C HIS A 233 12.14 26.52 28.98
N CYS A 234 12.26 25.71 30.04
CA CYS A 234 11.34 25.71 31.20
C CYS A 234 9.88 25.52 30.83
N LEU A 235 9.58 24.63 29.86
CA LEU A 235 8.23 24.39 29.34
C LEU A 235 7.62 23.07 29.80
N LYS A 236 8.29 22.26 30.60
CA LYS A 236 7.80 20.95 31.10
C LYS A 236 6.47 21.02 31.85
N SER A 237 6.12 22.17 32.42
CA SER A 237 4.83 22.33 33.10
C SER A 237 3.65 22.50 32.14
N LYS A 238 3.89 22.80 30.86
CA LYS A 238 2.89 23.04 29.84
C LYS A 238 2.77 21.87 28.82
N VAL A 239 3.82 21.09 28.66
CA VAL A 239 3.90 20.06 27.60
C VAL A 239 4.13 18.70 28.24
N THR A 240 3.31 17.74 27.84
CA THR A 240 3.46 16.31 28.15
C THR A 240 3.72 15.55 26.85
N THR A 241 4.77 14.75 26.82
CA THR A 241 5.10 13.91 25.66
C THR A 241 4.47 12.53 25.80
N GLN A 242 4.02 11.94 24.70
CA GLN A 242 3.51 10.57 24.66
C GLN A 242 4.02 9.84 23.41
N CYS A 243 4.64 8.68 23.64
CA CYS A 243 5.05 7.80 22.56
C CYS A 243 3.85 6.96 22.09
N VAL A 244 3.17 7.42 21.04
CA VAL A 244 1.97 6.77 20.50
C VAL A 244 1.86 7.03 19.00
N SER A 245 1.33 6.04 18.27
CA SER A 245 1.08 6.20 16.85
C SER A 245 -0.10 7.16 16.59
N MET A 246 0.01 7.95 15.52
CA MET A 246 -1.08 8.83 15.05
C MET A 246 -2.35 8.07 14.64
N THR A 247 -2.26 6.76 14.42
CA THR A 247 -3.39 5.88 14.08
C THR A 247 -4.05 5.25 15.30
N GLU A 248 -3.39 5.27 16.48
CA GLU A 248 -3.83 4.62 17.73
C GLU A 248 -3.94 5.62 18.90
N LEU A 249 -4.41 6.81 18.61
CA LEU A 249 -4.62 7.86 19.63
C LEU A 249 -5.79 7.48 20.55
N ASN A 250 -5.49 7.04 21.76
CA ASN A 250 -6.49 6.62 22.77
C ASN A 250 -6.90 7.79 23.64
N PHE A 251 -7.42 8.85 23.04
CA PHE A 251 -7.99 10.01 23.73
C PHE A 251 -9.52 9.97 23.70
N GLY A 252 -10.13 10.64 24.65
CA GLY A 252 -11.60 10.80 24.68
C GLY A 252 -12.09 11.74 23.60
N ASP A 253 -13.34 11.54 23.19
CA ASP A 253 -13.99 12.45 22.23
C ASP A 253 -14.08 13.87 22.78
N LYS A 254 -13.99 14.87 21.89
CA LYS A 254 -14.14 16.28 22.19
C LYS A 254 -13.23 16.80 23.31
N GLN A 255 -11.99 16.33 23.34
CA GLN A 255 -11.04 16.66 24.40
C GLN A 255 -10.19 17.89 24.09
N PHE A 256 -9.94 18.17 22.81
CA PHE A 256 -8.96 19.19 22.40
C PHE A 256 -9.64 20.41 21.75
N ASP A 257 -9.15 21.59 22.08
CA ASP A 257 -9.50 22.84 21.43
C ASP A 257 -8.82 22.97 20.06
N VAL A 258 -7.59 22.46 19.97
CA VAL A 258 -6.78 22.45 18.76
C VAL A 258 -6.09 21.12 18.61
N ILE A 259 -6.09 20.58 17.39
CA ILE A 259 -5.19 19.52 16.93
C ILE A 259 -4.19 20.16 15.97
N TRP A 260 -2.92 19.86 16.18
CA TRP A 260 -1.80 20.39 15.40
C TRP A 260 -0.98 19.26 14.79
N SER A 261 -0.61 19.38 13.50
CA SER A 261 0.17 18.37 12.80
C SER A 261 0.96 19.00 11.65
N GLU A 262 2.24 19.29 11.85
CA GLU A 262 3.10 19.80 10.79
C GLU A 262 3.90 18.68 10.12
N ALA A 263 3.85 18.62 8.79
CA ALA A 263 4.61 17.69 7.94
C ALA A 263 4.52 16.22 8.36
N SER A 264 3.37 15.77 8.91
CA SER A 264 3.22 14.40 9.41
C SER A 264 1.90 13.74 9.03
N ALA A 265 0.79 14.48 8.87
CA ALA A 265 -0.54 13.93 8.57
C ALA A 265 -0.58 13.06 7.30
N TYR A 266 0.27 13.34 6.32
CA TYR A 266 0.37 12.59 5.07
C TYR A 266 0.78 11.12 5.28
N ILE A 267 1.44 10.79 6.40
CA ILE A 267 1.92 9.42 6.71
C ILE A 267 0.74 8.45 6.83
N MET A 268 -0.38 8.87 7.40
CA MET A 268 -1.59 8.05 7.48
C MET A 268 -2.60 8.33 6.37
N GLY A 269 -2.29 9.30 5.50
CA GLY A 269 -3.19 9.82 4.46
C GLY A 269 -4.12 10.90 4.99
N ILE A 270 -4.22 12.01 4.26
CA ILE A 270 -4.94 13.21 4.73
C ILE A 270 -6.44 12.93 4.96
N GLU A 271 -7.11 12.19 4.07
CA GLU A 271 -8.54 11.88 4.27
C GLU A 271 -8.77 11.04 5.56
N ASN A 272 -7.87 10.10 5.87
CA ASN A 272 -7.91 9.32 7.11
C ASN A 272 -7.66 10.20 8.34
N ALA A 273 -6.66 11.07 8.28
CA ALA A 273 -6.34 12.02 9.35
C ALA A 273 -7.55 12.93 9.65
N LEU A 274 -8.13 13.54 8.60
CA LEU A 274 -9.32 14.38 8.72
C LEU A 274 -10.50 13.64 9.36
N ALA A 275 -10.73 12.38 8.99
CA ALA A 275 -11.83 11.59 9.52
C ALA A 275 -11.61 11.16 10.98
N LYS A 276 -10.43 10.58 11.29
CA LYS A 276 -10.13 10.02 12.62
C LYS A 276 -9.95 11.09 13.68
N TRP A 277 -9.27 12.20 13.36
CA TRP A 277 -8.98 13.24 14.35
C TRP A 277 -10.18 14.13 14.68
N LYS A 278 -11.22 14.10 13.85
CA LYS A 278 -12.40 14.95 14.04
C LYS A 278 -13.12 14.70 15.36
N SER A 279 -13.24 13.43 15.79
CA SER A 279 -13.92 13.08 17.04
C SER A 279 -13.20 13.62 18.26
N LEU A 280 -11.88 13.81 18.19
CA LEU A 280 -11.06 14.30 19.29
C LEU A 280 -11.22 15.82 19.51
N LEU A 281 -11.69 16.57 18.50
CA LEU A 281 -11.91 18.00 18.57
C LEU A 281 -13.20 18.34 19.30
N LYS A 282 -13.14 19.31 20.18
CA LYS A 282 -14.32 19.95 20.78
C LYS A 282 -15.21 20.58 19.70
N ASP A 283 -16.45 20.85 20.06
CA ASP A 283 -17.32 21.66 19.21
C ASP A 283 -16.67 23.02 18.96
N ARG A 284 -16.52 23.39 17.68
CA ARG A 284 -15.75 24.55 17.21
C ARG A 284 -14.23 24.46 17.44
N GLY A 285 -13.68 23.30 17.74
CA GLY A 285 -12.24 23.06 17.76
C GLY A 285 -11.62 23.26 16.38
N ALA A 286 -10.32 23.51 16.34
CA ALA A 286 -9.59 23.76 15.11
C ALA A 286 -8.57 22.63 14.83
N LEU A 287 -8.46 22.26 13.57
CA LEU A 287 -7.37 21.42 13.06
C LEU A 287 -6.41 22.30 12.25
N VAL A 288 -5.14 22.28 12.65
CA VAL A 288 -4.04 22.91 11.91
C VAL A 288 -3.13 21.83 11.40
N PHE A 289 -2.89 21.78 10.11
CA PHE A 289 -1.92 20.83 9.55
C PHE A 289 -1.24 21.39 8.31
N SER A 290 -0.04 20.94 8.03
CA SER A 290 0.64 21.20 6.77
C SER A 290 0.71 19.94 5.91
N ASP A 291 0.62 20.14 4.60
CA ASP A 291 0.68 19.07 3.60
C ASP A 291 1.45 19.51 2.37
N LEU A 292 2.06 18.56 1.67
CA LEU A 292 2.70 18.78 0.39
C LEU A 292 1.66 18.73 -0.72
N VAL A 293 1.58 19.80 -1.50
CA VAL A 293 0.60 19.94 -2.58
C VAL A 293 1.22 20.50 -3.86
N TRP A 294 0.59 20.22 -5.00
CA TRP A 294 0.93 20.89 -6.25
C TRP A 294 0.45 22.34 -6.21
N LEU A 295 1.38 23.28 -6.38
CA LEU A 295 1.05 24.72 -6.52
C LEU A 295 0.71 25.10 -7.97
N THR A 296 0.78 24.17 -8.90
CA THR A 296 0.48 24.37 -10.32
C THR A 296 -0.36 23.20 -10.85
N ASP A 297 -1.28 23.52 -11.77
CA ASP A 297 -2.11 22.51 -12.45
C ASP A 297 -1.32 21.65 -13.45
N LYS A 298 -0.11 22.08 -13.79
CA LYS A 298 0.76 21.42 -14.77
C LYS A 298 2.18 21.24 -14.23
N PRO A 299 2.35 20.39 -13.20
CA PRO A 299 3.70 20.09 -12.70
C PRO A 299 4.53 19.40 -13.80
N SER A 300 5.86 19.59 -13.77
CA SER A 300 6.73 18.89 -14.70
C SER A 300 6.66 17.38 -14.52
N LYS A 301 6.83 16.62 -15.60
CA LYS A 301 6.84 15.15 -15.52
C LYS A 301 7.90 14.65 -14.52
N ALA A 302 9.07 15.25 -14.50
CA ALA A 302 10.13 14.90 -13.56
C ALA A 302 9.72 15.12 -12.10
N SER A 303 9.03 16.24 -11.79
CA SER A 303 8.49 16.50 -10.45
C SER A 303 7.39 15.50 -10.07
N VAL A 304 6.51 15.18 -11.03
CA VAL A 304 5.43 14.19 -10.80
C VAL A 304 6.03 12.80 -10.53
N ASP A 305 6.97 12.36 -11.35
CA ASP A 305 7.60 11.04 -11.21
C ASP A 305 8.37 10.95 -9.87
N HIS A 306 9.03 12.03 -9.47
CA HIS A 306 9.74 12.10 -8.19
C HIS A 306 8.78 12.04 -6.99
N TRP A 307 7.87 13.00 -6.89
CA TRP A 307 7.01 13.11 -5.71
C TRP A 307 5.98 11.98 -5.57
N LYS A 308 5.47 11.43 -6.67
CA LYS A 308 4.56 10.27 -6.61
C LYS A 308 5.24 9.00 -6.12
N SER A 309 6.56 8.87 -6.27
CA SER A 309 7.29 7.74 -5.68
C SER A 309 7.41 7.84 -4.16
N ASP A 310 7.49 9.06 -3.64
CA ASP A 310 7.70 9.32 -2.21
C ASP A 310 6.40 9.71 -1.48
N TYR A 311 5.49 10.38 -2.17
CA TYR A 311 4.17 10.74 -1.67
C TYR A 311 3.10 10.50 -2.77
N PRO A 312 2.58 9.26 -2.90
CA PRO A 312 1.60 8.92 -3.94
C PRO A 312 0.30 9.74 -3.88
N ASP A 313 -0.13 10.17 -2.68
CA ASP A 313 -1.35 10.98 -2.47
C ASP A 313 -1.10 12.50 -2.56
N ILE A 314 -0.06 12.96 -3.25
CA ILE A 314 0.14 14.39 -3.49
C ILE A 314 -0.97 14.94 -4.40
N GLN A 315 -1.68 15.97 -3.94
CA GLN A 315 -2.85 16.54 -4.60
C GLN A 315 -2.64 18.04 -4.93
N SER A 316 -3.54 18.61 -5.75
CA SER A 316 -3.61 20.06 -5.89
C SER A 316 -4.21 20.72 -4.64
N VAL A 317 -3.96 22.00 -4.46
CA VAL A 317 -4.56 22.81 -3.37
C VAL A 317 -6.09 22.69 -3.40
N ASP A 318 -6.71 22.82 -4.58
CA ASP A 318 -8.16 22.78 -4.72
C ASP A 318 -8.75 21.41 -4.35
N THR A 319 -8.07 20.32 -4.76
CA THR A 319 -8.48 18.96 -4.37
C THR A 319 -8.41 18.79 -2.86
N ARG A 320 -7.33 19.24 -2.22
CA ARG A 320 -7.16 19.16 -0.78
C ARG A 320 -8.21 19.98 -0.02
N ILE A 321 -8.53 21.17 -0.49
CA ILE A 321 -9.63 21.99 0.05
C ILE A 321 -10.98 21.27 -0.09
N ALA A 322 -11.24 20.61 -1.21
CA ALA A 322 -12.45 19.83 -1.41
C ALA A 322 -12.55 18.64 -0.42
N GLN A 323 -11.45 17.94 -0.17
CA GLN A 323 -11.38 16.85 0.82
C GLN A 323 -11.64 17.36 2.25
N ILE A 324 -11.06 18.49 2.64
CA ILE A 324 -11.30 19.16 3.93
C ILE A 324 -12.79 19.45 4.12
N LYS A 325 -13.42 20.06 3.10
CA LYS A 325 -14.86 20.36 3.13
C LYS A 325 -15.73 19.12 3.16
N LYS A 326 -15.40 18.09 2.38
CA LYS A 326 -16.09 16.78 2.36
C LYS A 326 -16.05 16.10 3.72
N ALA A 327 -14.92 16.22 4.44
CA ALA A 327 -14.78 15.71 5.82
C ALA A 327 -15.58 16.55 6.85
N GLY A 328 -16.26 17.62 6.42
CA GLY A 328 -17.14 18.45 7.24
C GLY A 328 -16.39 19.47 8.10
N TYR A 329 -15.22 19.91 7.64
CA TYR A 329 -14.52 21.06 8.22
C TYR A 329 -14.85 22.34 7.44
N ILE A 330 -14.66 23.47 8.11
CA ILE A 330 -14.73 24.81 7.51
C ILE A 330 -13.28 25.29 7.39
N LEU A 331 -12.84 25.57 6.16
CA LEU A 331 -11.53 26.16 5.94
C LEU A 331 -11.53 27.60 6.40
N GLU A 332 -10.73 27.94 7.42
CA GLU A 332 -10.61 29.32 7.91
C GLU A 332 -9.46 30.05 7.21
N HIS A 333 -8.29 29.44 7.18
CA HIS A 333 -7.09 30.04 6.60
C HIS A 333 -6.25 29.00 5.86
N THR A 334 -5.48 29.45 4.88
CA THR A 334 -4.43 28.68 4.22
C THR A 334 -3.32 29.61 3.75
N PHE A 335 -2.09 29.15 3.79
CA PHE A 335 -0.94 29.83 3.23
C PHE A 335 0.15 28.83 2.83
N THR A 336 1.08 29.27 2.00
CA THR A 336 2.23 28.46 1.60
C THR A 336 3.35 28.63 2.61
N VAL A 337 3.94 27.51 3.04
CA VAL A 337 5.15 27.48 3.89
C VAL A 337 6.27 28.26 3.20
N SER A 338 7.06 28.99 3.96
CA SER A 338 8.08 29.89 3.45
C SER A 338 9.21 29.15 2.72
N GLU A 339 9.85 29.83 1.76
CA GLU A 339 11.07 29.29 1.13
C GLU A 339 12.18 29.04 2.13
N GLN A 340 12.23 29.83 3.20
CA GLN A 340 13.23 29.66 4.25
C GLN A 340 13.06 28.32 4.98
N ALA A 341 11.82 27.90 5.29
CA ALA A 341 11.56 26.61 5.90
C ALA A 341 12.06 25.44 5.03
N TRP A 342 11.95 25.56 3.71
CA TRP A 342 12.50 24.59 2.78
C TRP A 342 14.03 24.58 2.76
N LYS A 343 14.68 25.76 2.82
CA LYS A 343 16.13 25.85 2.91
C LYS A 343 16.66 25.27 4.21
N ASP A 344 16.03 25.61 5.33
CA ASP A 344 16.41 25.13 6.66
C ASP A 344 16.29 23.60 6.78
N TYR A 345 15.43 22.97 5.95
CA TYR A 345 15.31 21.53 5.84
C TYR A 345 16.33 20.93 4.86
N TYR A 346 16.44 21.48 3.64
CA TYR A 346 17.26 20.87 2.58
C TYR A 346 18.76 21.11 2.74
N GLU A 347 19.20 22.25 3.21
CA GLU A 347 20.63 22.54 3.35
C GLU A 347 21.31 21.58 4.35
N PRO A 348 20.80 21.38 5.59
CA PRO A 348 21.36 20.36 6.48
C PRO A 348 21.26 18.94 5.95
N LEU A 349 20.16 18.61 5.27
CA LEU A 349 19.97 17.30 4.65
C LEU A 349 21.02 17.03 3.56
N GLN A 350 21.27 18.00 2.70
CA GLN A 350 22.28 17.91 1.64
C GLN A 350 23.69 17.75 2.20
N GLN A 351 24.03 18.52 3.24
CA GLN A 351 25.30 18.39 3.94
C GLN A 351 25.43 16.99 4.53
N ARG A 352 24.41 16.53 5.27
CA ARG A 352 24.41 15.22 5.90
C ARG A 352 24.58 14.08 4.88
N LEU A 353 23.92 14.17 3.74
CA LEU A 353 24.07 13.19 2.66
C LEU A 353 25.50 13.13 2.12
N THR A 354 26.15 14.27 2.00
CA THR A 354 27.55 14.34 1.59
C THR A 354 28.44 13.65 2.62
N ASP A 355 28.20 13.89 3.91
CA ASP A 355 28.97 13.30 5.01
C ASP A 355 28.84 11.78 5.10
N VAL A 356 27.65 11.23 4.80
CA VAL A 356 27.38 9.78 4.90
C VAL A 356 27.48 9.03 3.57
N ALA A 357 27.72 9.71 2.47
CA ALA A 357 27.75 9.10 1.14
C ALA A 357 28.70 7.89 1.03
N SER A 358 29.86 7.96 1.70
CA SER A 358 30.83 6.86 1.76
C SER A 358 30.36 5.68 2.59
N ALA A 359 29.53 5.89 3.62
CA ALA A 359 29.00 4.87 4.50
C ALA A 359 27.78 4.15 3.89
N LEU A 360 26.96 4.87 3.10
CA LEU A 360 25.76 4.32 2.46
C LEU A 360 26.08 3.48 1.19
N GLY A 361 27.33 3.49 0.71
CA GLY A 361 27.75 2.78 -0.49
C GLY A 361 27.18 3.39 -1.79
N ASN A 362 27.83 3.09 -2.93
CA ASN A 362 27.42 3.57 -4.25
C ASN A 362 26.18 2.83 -4.81
N SER A 363 25.12 2.62 -4.02
CA SER A 363 23.89 2.03 -4.54
C SER A 363 23.14 3.06 -5.41
N PRO A 364 22.86 2.77 -6.70
CA PRO A 364 22.13 3.69 -7.56
C PRO A 364 20.75 4.08 -7.02
N LYS A 365 20.13 3.24 -6.21
CA LYS A 365 18.83 3.50 -5.58
C LYS A 365 18.89 4.59 -4.49
N HIS A 366 19.98 4.68 -3.74
CA HIS A 366 20.17 5.74 -2.73
C HIS A 366 20.42 7.11 -3.34
N CYS A 367 21.05 7.16 -4.52
CA CYS A 367 21.25 8.40 -5.27
C CYS A 367 19.95 8.97 -5.86
N MET A 368 18.90 8.14 -6.08
CA MET A 368 17.63 8.62 -6.67
C MET A 368 16.73 9.31 -5.64
N ILE A 369 16.77 8.93 -4.36
CA ILE A 369 15.96 9.57 -3.30
C ILE A 369 16.38 11.04 -3.10
N PHE A 370 17.61 11.39 -3.47
CA PHE A 370 18.22 12.67 -3.12
C PHE A 370 18.70 13.50 -4.32
N LYS A 371 18.46 13.05 -5.55
CA LYS A 371 18.73 13.85 -6.76
C LYS A 371 17.52 14.72 -7.09
N THR A 372 17.30 15.75 -6.30
CA THR A 372 16.39 16.82 -6.68
C THR A 372 17.04 18.17 -6.49
N ARG A 373 17.21 18.80 -7.60
CA ARG A 373 17.25 20.25 -7.73
C ARG A 373 15.86 20.72 -8.17
#